data_da0b22e250ee1f2eafe332b8c9cfd0c7
#
_entry.id   da0b22e250ee1f2eafe332b8c9cfd0c7
#
_cell.length_a   1.000
_cell.length_b   1.000
_cell.length_c   1.000
_cell.angle_alpha   90.00
_cell.angle_beta   90.00
_cell.angle_gamma   90.00
#
_symmetry.space_group_name_H-M   'P 1'
#
loop_
_entity.id
_entity.type
_entity.pdbx_description
1 polymer ?
#
loop_
_entity_poly.entity_id
_entity_poly.type
_entity_poly.pdbx_seq_one_letter_code
_entity_poly.pdbx_strand_id
1 'polypeptide(L)'
;MLRVSLIVLLAVIAFACTKPKERDINKPNIIYILADDLGYGDVSSYNKESKIQTPNIDHLAKNGVMFTDAHTSSSVCTPTRYGILTGRYNWRTRLKQGVLSGYSKSLIKQERTTVAELLKDNGYNTAFIGKWHLGWDWALNNPDSIDIDKLKSIPEVDFSQPVKNGPNTHGFDYSFGFCGSLDMPPYVWVENDVATMVPVKITVGKRGQTTWRKGPTSNDFDHEQVLPEITKRTVRYIDENANQDNPFFVYMPLPAPHTPILPTKEFQGKSGLENPYGDFVLMVDWVVGEVTKALEKNGISEKTLIVFTSDNGCSPTANFKQLIGKGHNPSYVFRGTKSDIFEGGHRVPYIMSWKGNIDPKKSNQLVCTTDFFATVADLIGAEYSDDVAEDSYSHLGATNFESNLPVRQSIVHHSVNGEFSYRKGEWKATFCPGSGGWSFPNASRDKALMDSLPKVQLYNIGHDAAEEINQVAKYPELINEYRNELLKVINDGRSTQGRKLQNDNVADWEQLEHISGHKIITITM
;
A
#
# COMPACT_ATOMS: atom_id res chain seq x y z
N MET A 1 34.75 -79.42 18.55
CA MET A 1 34.76 -78.09 19.14
C MET A 1 34.81 -77.04 18.05
N LEU A 2 33.63 -76.52 17.64
CA LEU A 2 33.49 -75.54 16.59
C LEU A 2 33.57 -74.12 17.20
N ARG A 3 34.49 -73.28 16.79
CA ARG A 3 34.54 -71.85 17.14
C ARG A 3 33.76 -71.10 16.10
N VAL A 4 32.64 -70.51 16.49
CA VAL A 4 31.85 -69.58 15.70
C VAL A 4 32.43 -68.17 15.90
N SER A 5 33.01 -67.59 14.87
CA SER A 5 33.47 -66.18 14.91
C SER A 5 32.28 -65.28 14.47
N LEU A 6 31.80 -64.45 15.37
CA LEU A 6 30.77 -63.45 15.13
C LEU A 6 31.42 -62.19 14.56
N ILE A 7 31.24 -61.92 13.27
CA ILE A 7 31.65 -60.64 12.64
C ILE A 7 30.52 -59.64 12.85
N VAL A 8 30.77 -58.66 13.71
CA VAL A 8 29.89 -57.49 13.90
C VAL A 8 30.23 -56.47 12.83
N LEU A 9 29.33 -56.27 11.87
CA LEU A 9 29.40 -55.25 10.83
C LEU A 9 28.88 -53.92 11.39
N LEU A 10 29.78 -53.00 11.76
CA LEU A 10 29.43 -51.64 12.14
C LEU A 10 29.10 -50.84 10.87
N ALA A 11 27.83 -50.61 10.62
CA ALA A 11 27.38 -49.66 9.61
C ALA A 11 27.53 -48.25 10.17
N VAL A 12 28.57 -47.52 9.76
CA VAL A 12 28.74 -46.11 10.00
C VAL A 12 27.79 -45.37 9.07
N ILE A 13 26.63 -44.93 9.60
CA ILE A 13 25.74 -43.99 8.91
C ILE A 13 26.42 -42.61 8.96
N ALA A 14 27.10 -42.24 7.88
CA ALA A 14 27.59 -40.89 7.67
C ALA A 14 26.34 -39.99 7.44
N PHE A 15 25.86 -39.32 8.49
CA PHE A 15 25.00 -38.15 8.33
C PHE A 15 25.82 -37.07 7.63
N ALA A 16 25.68 -36.98 6.30
CA ALA A 16 26.14 -35.83 5.55
C ALA A 16 25.33 -34.62 6.04
N CYS A 17 25.91 -33.89 7.00
CA CYS A 17 25.43 -32.56 7.35
C CYS A 17 25.70 -31.69 6.11
N THR A 18 24.76 -31.63 5.19
CA THR A 18 24.78 -30.63 4.13
C THR A 18 24.66 -29.28 4.81
N LYS A 19 25.78 -28.56 4.94
CA LYS A 19 25.75 -27.14 5.28
C LYS A 19 24.69 -26.51 4.38
N PRO A 20 23.77 -25.66 4.94
CA PRO A 20 22.90 -24.85 4.10
C PRO A 20 23.80 -24.17 3.06
N LYS A 21 23.44 -24.28 1.78
CA LYS A 21 24.16 -23.59 0.72
C LYS A 21 24.09 -22.11 1.09
N GLU A 22 25.22 -21.50 1.42
CA GLU A 22 25.33 -20.05 1.63
C GLU A 22 24.70 -19.43 0.37
N ARG A 23 23.53 -18.85 0.49
CA ARG A 23 22.84 -18.21 -0.62
C ARG A 23 23.66 -16.96 -0.90
N ASP A 24 24.23 -16.90 -2.08
CA ASP A 24 24.88 -15.69 -2.59
C ASP A 24 23.79 -14.65 -2.79
N ILE A 25 23.53 -13.80 -1.77
CA ILE A 25 22.53 -12.75 -1.80
C ILE A 25 23.13 -11.59 -2.60
N ASN A 26 23.27 -11.81 -3.90
CA ASN A 26 23.43 -10.70 -4.83
C ASN A 26 22.15 -9.86 -4.76
N LYS A 27 22.28 -8.55 -4.66
CA LYS A 27 21.17 -7.58 -4.61
C LYS A 27 20.13 -7.91 -5.71
N PRO A 28 18.89 -8.33 -5.39
CA PRO A 28 17.92 -8.72 -6.41
C PRO A 28 17.35 -7.50 -7.12
N ASN A 29 16.85 -7.66 -8.34
CA ASN A 29 15.86 -6.74 -8.85
C ASN A 29 14.64 -6.74 -7.95
N ILE A 30 13.96 -5.63 -7.82
CA ILE A 30 12.77 -5.49 -6.96
C ILE A 30 11.64 -4.88 -7.78
N ILE A 31 10.49 -5.55 -7.81
CA ILE A 31 9.28 -5.01 -8.42
C ILE A 31 8.20 -4.94 -7.34
N TYR A 32 7.71 -3.74 -7.04
CA TYR A 32 6.63 -3.50 -6.11
C TYR A 32 5.35 -3.16 -6.88
N ILE A 33 4.44 -4.13 -6.97
CA ILE A 33 3.14 -3.98 -7.65
C ILE A 33 2.10 -3.61 -6.60
N LEU A 34 1.54 -2.41 -6.69
CA LEU A 34 0.54 -1.88 -5.77
C LEU A 34 -0.80 -1.73 -6.47
N ALA A 35 -1.76 -2.58 -6.16
CA ALA A 35 -3.14 -2.41 -6.60
C ALA A 35 -3.80 -1.23 -5.86
N ASP A 36 -4.87 -0.69 -6.42
CA ASP A 36 -5.62 0.47 -5.93
C ASP A 36 -7.06 0.04 -5.64
N ASP A 37 -7.48 0.06 -4.38
CA ASP A 37 -8.81 -0.40 -3.92
C ASP A 37 -9.07 -1.92 -4.10
N LEU A 38 -8.03 -2.76 -4.11
CA LEU A 38 -8.22 -4.22 -4.16
C LEU A 38 -8.48 -4.75 -2.75
N GLY A 39 -9.62 -5.41 -2.57
CA GLY A 39 -10.00 -6.00 -1.30
C GLY A 39 -9.23 -7.30 -0.97
N TYR A 40 -9.12 -7.61 0.32
CA TYR A 40 -8.52 -8.87 0.80
C TYR A 40 -9.24 -10.10 0.22
N GLY A 41 -10.57 -10.01 0.10
CA GLY A 41 -11.43 -11.09 -0.38
C GLY A 41 -11.45 -11.27 -1.90
N ASP A 42 -10.84 -10.35 -2.67
CA ASP A 42 -10.82 -10.42 -4.13
C ASP A 42 -9.81 -11.46 -4.64
N VAL A 43 -8.73 -11.69 -3.89
CA VAL A 43 -7.64 -12.58 -4.27
C VAL A 43 -7.96 -14.03 -3.86
N SER A 44 -8.01 -14.96 -4.83
CA SER A 44 -8.46 -16.33 -4.60
C SER A 44 -7.57 -17.15 -3.65
N SER A 45 -6.27 -16.85 -3.53
CA SER A 45 -5.38 -17.49 -2.55
C SER A 45 -5.67 -17.04 -1.09
N TYR A 46 -6.25 -15.86 -0.89
CA TYR A 46 -6.64 -15.33 0.42
C TYR A 46 -8.07 -15.71 0.80
N ASN A 47 -8.96 -15.84 -0.18
CA ASN A 47 -10.36 -16.18 0.00
C ASN A 47 -10.77 -17.31 -0.94
N LYS A 48 -10.90 -18.52 -0.42
CA LYS A 48 -11.31 -19.70 -1.21
C LYS A 48 -12.73 -19.60 -1.76
N GLU A 49 -13.55 -18.73 -1.18
CA GLU A 49 -14.93 -18.48 -1.63
C GLU A 49 -15.00 -17.35 -2.67
N SER A 50 -13.86 -16.71 -2.98
CA SER A 50 -13.78 -15.68 -4.03
C SER A 50 -14.37 -16.22 -5.34
N LYS A 51 -15.25 -15.44 -5.95
CA LYS A 51 -15.78 -15.75 -7.28
C LYS A 51 -14.88 -15.23 -8.40
N ILE A 52 -13.86 -14.46 -8.05
CA ILE A 52 -12.84 -13.96 -8.97
C ILE A 52 -11.62 -14.87 -8.86
N GLN A 53 -11.22 -15.47 -9.96
CA GLN A 53 -10.01 -16.30 -10.02
C GLN A 53 -8.82 -15.43 -10.39
N THR A 54 -7.78 -15.44 -9.56
CA THR A 54 -6.57 -14.64 -9.73
C THR A 54 -5.32 -15.52 -9.88
N PRO A 55 -5.23 -16.32 -10.97
CA PRO A 55 -4.21 -17.36 -11.09
C PRO A 55 -2.76 -16.85 -11.09
N ASN A 56 -2.50 -15.62 -11.57
CA ASN A 56 -1.16 -15.06 -11.60
C ASN A 56 -0.74 -14.57 -10.21
N ILE A 57 -1.64 -13.91 -9.47
CA ILE A 57 -1.41 -13.51 -8.06
C ILE A 57 -1.28 -14.75 -7.18
N ASP A 58 -2.12 -15.77 -7.40
CA ASP A 58 -2.07 -17.05 -6.69
C ASP A 58 -0.76 -17.80 -6.96
N HIS A 59 -0.20 -17.66 -8.17
CA HIS A 59 1.12 -18.20 -8.49
C HIS A 59 2.22 -17.54 -7.66
N LEU A 60 2.19 -16.22 -7.47
CA LEU A 60 3.11 -15.53 -6.57
C LEU A 60 2.94 -16.01 -5.12
N ALA A 61 1.69 -16.11 -4.64
CA ALA A 61 1.39 -16.59 -3.29
C ALA A 61 1.86 -18.03 -3.04
N LYS A 62 1.74 -18.89 -4.06
CA LYS A 62 2.18 -20.29 -4.01
C LYS A 62 3.70 -20.43 -4.01
N ASN A 63 4.44 -19.47 -4.57
CA ASN A 63 5.89 -19.48 -4.71
C ASN A 63 6.60 -18.43 -3.85
N GLY A 64 5.95 -17.96 -2.78
CA GLY A 64 6.48 -16.94 -1.89
C GLY A 64 5.87 -16.99 -0.51
N VAL A 65 6.10 -15.95 0.29
CA VAL A 65 5.43 -15.76 1.57
C VAL A 65 4.14 -14.99 1.36
N MET A 66 3.03 -15.58 1.79
CA MET A 66 1.71 -14.97 1.84
C MET A 66 1.44 -14.49 3.28
N PHE A 67 1.40 -13.17 3.48
CA PHE A 67 1.10 -12.60 4.80
C PHE A 67 -0.40 -12.47 4.98
N THR A 68 -0.93 -13.09 6.04
CA THR A 68 -2.37 -13.10 6.33
C THR A 68 -2.80 -12.00 7.29
N ASP A 69 -1.82 -11.32 7.93
CA ASP A 69 -2.04 -10.21 8.86
C ASP A 69 -1.25 -8.96 8.43
N ALA A 70 -1.47 -8.57 7.17
CA ALA A 70 -0.84 -7.41 6.55
C ALA A 70 -1.83 -6.26 6.41
N HIS A 71 -1.36 -5.06 6.73
CA HIS A 71 -2.17 -3.85 6.81
C HIS A 71 -1.52 -2.67 6.12
N THR A 72 -2.36 -1.75 5.69
CA THR A 72 -1.91 -0.41 5.32
C THR A 72 -1.92 0.52 6.54
N SER A 73 -1.11 1.56 6.52
CA SER A 73 -1.08 2.57 7.59
C SER A 73 -2.35 3.44 7.62
N SER A 74 -3.09 3.46 6.53
CA SER A 74 -4.35 4.20 6.39
C SER A 74 -5.28 3.44 5.47
N SER A 75 -6.57 3.71 5.59
CA SER A 75 -7.62 3.10 4.76
C SER A 75 -7.90 3.85 3.45
N VAL A 76 -6.95 4.71 3.00
CA VAL A 76 -7.03 5.47 1.73
C VAL A 76 -5.66 5.65 1.08
N CYS A 77 -5.68 5.92 -0.24
CA CYS A 77 -4.54 5.84 -1.15
C CYS A 77 -3.32 6.70 -0.78
N THR A 78 -3.45 8.06 -0.80
CA THR A 78 -2.30 8.98 -0.58
C THR A 78 -1.53 8.66 0.70
N PRO A 79 -2.20 8.52 1.86
CA PRO A 79 -1.53 8.16 3.10
C PRO A 79 -0.70 6.88 3.03
N THR A 80 -1.28 5.82 2.48
CA THR A 80 -0.59 4.53 2.35
C THR A 80 0.62 4.62 1.42
N ARG A 81 0.46 5.26 0.26
CA ARG A 81 1.56 5.44 -0.73
C ARG A 81 2.72 6.24 -0.14
N TYR A 82 2.44 7.26 0.67
CA TYR A 82 3.44 7.99 1.44
C TYR A 82 4.20 7.05 2.39
N GLY A 83 3.47 6.24 3.16
CA GLY A 83 4.06 5.27 4.09
C GLY A 83 4.97 4.26 3.41
N ILE A 84 4.55 3.69 2.27
CA ILE A 84 5.34 2.73 1.48
C ILE A 84 6.69 3.32 1.08
N LEU A 85 6.69 4.54 0.53
CA LEU A 85 7.92 5.14 0.00
C LEU A 85 8.85 5.69 1.09
N THR A 86 8.30 6.15 2.23
CA THR A 86 9.10 6.86 3.24
C THR A 86 9.34 6.06 4.53
N GLY A 87 8.65 4.93 4.72
CA GLY A 87 8.69 4.21 6.01
C GLY A 87 8.11 4.99 7.19
N ARG A 88 7.31 6.03 6.92
CA ARG A 88 6.77 6.98 7.90
C ARG A 88 5.25 7.07 7.80
N TYR A 89 4.56 7.12 8.92
CA TYR A 89 3.13 7.33 8.91
C TYR A 89 2.76 8.70 8.31
N ASN A 90 1.77 8.75 7.41
CA ASN A 90 1.34 9.96 6.71
C ASN A 90 0.81 11.07 7.63
N TRP A 91 0.11 10.70 8.71
CA TRP A 91 -0.46 11.64 9.68
C TRP A 91 0.60 12.45 10.42
N ARG A 92 1.87 12.09 10.31
CA ARG A 92 3.00 12.92 10.75
C ARG A 92 3.26 14.11 9.83
N THR A 93 2.68 14.12 8.61
CA THR A 93 2.79 15.20 7.63
C THR A 93 1.69 16.25 7.79
N ARG A 94 1.62 17.22 6.87
CA ARG A 94 0.50 18.17 6.79
C ARG A 94 -0.86 17.51 6.48
N LEU A 95 -0.88 16.31 5.90
CA LEU A 95 -2.10 15.60 5.52
C LEU A 95 -2.63 14.79 6.69
N LYS A 96 -3.47 15.41 7.53
CA LYS A 96 -4.06 14.79 8.72
C LYS A 96 -5.32 13.98 8.42
N GLN A 97 -5.95 14.19 7.26
CA GLN A 97 -7.14 13.49 6.80
C GLN A 97 -7.27 13.56 5.28
N GLY A 98 -8.07 12.68 4.68
CA GLY A 98 -8.36 12.67 3.25
C GLY A 98 -7.20 12.21 2.39
N VAL A 99 -7.24 12.66 1.14
CA VAL A 99 -6.25 12.37 0.10
C VAL A 99 -5.94 13.63 -0.69
N LEU A 100 -4.81 13.65 -1.39
CA LEU A 100 -4.44 14.74 -2.28
C LEU A 100 -5.30 14.74 -3.54
N SER A 101 -5.38 15.88 -4.20
CA SER A 101 -5.94 16.03 -5.56
C SER A 101 -4.86 15.88 -6.63
N GLY A 102 -5.27 15.85 -7.91
CA GLY A 102 -4.32 15.85 -9.02
C GLY A 102 -3.54 17.16 -9.21
N TYR A 103 -3.86 18.18 -8.42
CA TYR A 103 -3.16 19.49 -8.45
C TYR A 103 -2.40 19.79 -7.17
N SER A 104 -2.51 18.95 -6.14
CA SER A 104 -1.86 19.18 -4.84
C SER A 104 -0.34 19.21 -4.98
N LYS A 105 0.30 20.06 -4.16
CA LYS A 105 1.76 20.09 -4.03
C LYS A 105 2.28 18.78 -3.44
N SER A 106 3.56 18.50 -3.67
CA SER A 106 4.22 17.32 -3.13
C SER A 106 4.02 17.20 -1.63
N LEU A 107 3.64 16.00 -1.18
CA LEU A 107 3.55 15.64 0.23
C LEU A 107 4.90 15.24 0.81
N ILE A 108 5.76 14.67 -0.04
CA ILE A 108 7.11 14.28 0.34
C ILE A 108 7.97 15.55 0.31
N LYS A 109 8.56 15.90 1.45
CA LYS A 109 9.52 17.00 1.53
C LYS A 109 10.84 16.59 0.87
N GLN A 110 11.58 17.54 0.32
CA GLN A 110 12.86 17.27 -0.36
C GLN A 110 13.90 16.58 0.55
N GLU A 111 13.89 16.92 1.84
CA GLU A 111 14.80 16.32 2.83
C GLU A 111 14.35 14.93 3.32
N ARG A 112 13.21 14.43 2.86
CA ARG A 112 12.66 13.14 3.29
C ARG A 112 13.16 12.02 2.38
N THR A 113 14.07 11.21 2.90
CA THR A 113 14.58 10.03 2.19
C THR A 113 13.47 9.04 1.88
N THR A 114 13.42 8.58 0.64
CA THR A 114 12.51 7.53 0.16
C THR A 114 13.26 6.20 -0.01
N VAL A 115 12.52 5.11 -0.11
CA VAL A 115 13.10 3.80 -0.43
C VAL A 115 13.75 3.79 -1.83
N ALA A 116 13.27 4.63 -2.75
CA ALA A 116 13.88 4.77 -4.07
C ALA A 116 15.25 5.44 -3.99
N GLU A 117 15.40 6.49 -3.18
CA GLU A 117 16.70 7.12 -2.91
C GLU A 117 17.65 6.13 -2.24
N LEU A 118 17.20 5.42 -1.20
CA LEU A 118 18.02 4.38 -0.55
C LEU A 118 18.54 3.35 -1.57
N LEU A 119 17.68 2.86 -2.44
CA LEU A 119 18.05 1.88 -3.47
C LEU A 119 18.99 2.47 -4.51
N LYS A 120 18.73 3.69 -4.98
CA LYS A 120 19.58 4.41 -5.92
C LYS A 120 20.99 4.61 -5.35
N ASP A 121 21.11 5.03 -4.10
CA ASP A 121 22.39 5.21 -3.40
C ASP A 121 23.14 3.87 -3.20
N ASN A 122 22.43 2.76 -3.28
CA ASN A 122 22.97 1.41 -3.24
C ASN A 122 23.16 0.75 -4.60
N GLY A 123 23.12 1.55 -5.69
CA GLY A 123 23.48 1.14 -7.05
C GLY A 123 22.34 0.52 -7.86
N TYR A 124 21.08 0.76 -7.49
CA TYR A 124 19.92 0.35 -8.29
C TYR A 124 19.58 1.38 -9.36
N ASN A 125 19.16 0.92 -10.52
CA ASN A 125 18.39 1.72 -11.47
C ASN A 125 16.94 1.77 -10.98
N THR A 126 16.36 2.95 -10.84
CA THR A 126 15.06 3.12 -10.18
C THR A 126 14.00 3.66 -11.12
N ALA A 127 12.80 3.06 -11.12
CA ALA A 127 11.68 3.48 -11.95
C ALA A 127 10.36 3.59 -11.18
N PHE A 128 9.61 4.64 -11.45
CA PHE A 128 8.20 4.80 -11.10
C PHE A 128 7.35 4.70 -12.37
N ILE A 129 6.36 3.80 -12.40
CA ILE A 129 5.47 3.64 -13.54
C ILE A 129 4.03 3.43 -13.06
N GLY A 130 3.18 4.48 -13.14
CA GLY A 130 1.78 4.38 -12.75
C GLY A 130 1.14 5.59 -12.08
N LYS A 131 0.29 5.34 -11.08
CA LYS A 131 -0.41 6.36 -10.27
C LYS A 131 0.47 6.87 -9.14
N TRP A 132 0.84 8.16 -9.16
CA TRP A 132 1.65 8.76 -8.10
C TRP A 132 0.85 9.05 -6.82
N HIS A 133 -0.12 9.92 -6.91
CA HIS A 133 -1.05 10.33 -5.85
C HIS A 133 -0.38 10.85 -4.57
N LEU A 134 0.82 11.41 -4.69
CA LEU A 134 1.58 12.06 -3.62
C LEU A 134 1.82 13.55 -3.85
N GLY A 135 1.17 14.08 -4.90
CA GLY A 135 1.34 15.45 -5.35
C GLY A 135 2.70 15.67 -6.03
N TRP A 136 2.75 16.69 -6.83
CA TRP A 136 3.94 17.35 -7.36
C TRP A 136 3.62 18.80 -7.68
N ASP A 137 4.62 19.63 -7.91
CA ASP A 137 4.39 21.05 -8.08
C ASP A 137 4.26 21.37 -9.56
N TRP A 138 3.03 21.58 -10.01
CA TRP A 138 2.73 22.09 -11.35
C TRP A 138 3.21 23.52 -11.51
N ALA A 139 3.67 23.89 -12.72
CA ALA A 139 3.89 25.28 -13.08
C ALA A 139 2.54 26.00 -13.23
N LEU A 140 2.25 26.95 -12.35
CA LEU A 140 1.00 27.71 -12.35
C LEU A 140 1.19 29.09 -12.97
N ASN A 141 0.24 29.54 -13.82
CA ASN A 141 0.27 30.87 -14.40
C ASN A 141 0.07 31.98 -13.35
N ASN A 142 -0.64 31.67 -12.24
CA ASN A 142 -0.90 32.59 -11.12
C ASN A 142 -0.68 31.89 -9.76
N PRO A 143 0.57 31.68 -9.32
CA PRO A 143 0.87 30.87 -8.14
C PRO A 143 0.41 31.51 -6.81
N ASP A 144 0.33 32.85 -6.72
CA ASP A 144 0.08 33.56 -5.46
C ASP A 144 -1.41 33.65 -5.06
N SER A 145 -2.33 33.25 -5.93
CA SER A 145 -3.77 33.40 -5.73
C SER A 145 -4.52 32.13 -5.30
N ILE A 146 -3.84 30.98 -5.16
CA ILE A 146 -4.51 29.69 -5.10
C ILE A 146 -3.97 28.84 -3.96
N ASP A 147 -4.81 28.60 -2.93
CA ASP A 147 -4.63 27.50 -2.00
C ASP A 147 -4.98 26.19 -2.75
N ILE A 148 -3.96 25.53 -3.26
CA ILE A 148 -4.06 24.34 -4.09
C ILE A 148 -4.73 23.16 -3.36
N ASP A 149 -4.63 23.10 -2.05
CA ASP A 149 -5.25 22.03 -1.25
C ASP A 149 -6.73 22.32 -0.95
N LYS A 150 -7.21 23.55 -1.23
CA LYS A 150 -8.61 23.99 -1.06
C LYS A 150 -9.30 24.42 -2.35
N LEU A 151 -8.89 23.88 -3.49
CA LEU A 151 -9.40 24.29 -4.79
C LEU A 151 -10.91 24.15 -4.93
N LYS A 152 -11.55 25.28 -5.26
CA LYS A 152 -12.95 25.33 -5.72
C LYS A 152 -13.07 25.33 -7.25
N SER A 153 -11.97 25.51 -7.98
CA SER A 153 -11.89 25.59 -9.43
C SER A 153 -10.61 24.91 -9.95
N ILE A 154 -10.60 24.52 -11.21
CA ILE A 154 -9.42 23.98 -11.89
C ILE A 154 -8.38 25.10 -12.01
N PRO A 155 -7.14 24.93 -11.51
CA PRO A 155 -6.10 25.93 -11.62
C PRO A 155 -5.60 26.04 -13.07
N GLU A 156 -5.08 27.20 -13.42
CA GLU A 156 -4.41 27.42 -14.70
C GLU A 156 -2.97 26.89 -14.62
N VAL A 157 -2.75 25.73 -15.21
CA VAL A 157 -1.44 25.07 -15.28
C VAL A 157 -0.80 25.31 -16.64
N ASP A 158 0.48 25.67 -16.65
CA ASP A 158 1.31 25.64 -17.85
C ASP A 158 1.92 24.24 -18.03
N PHE A 159 1.23 23.37 -18.76
CA PHE A 159 1.65 22.01 -19.03
C PHE A 159 2.87 21.89 -19.97
N SER A 160 3.37 23.00 -20.54
CA SER A 160 4.61 23.00 -21.32
C SER A 160 5.86 23.04 -20.45
N GLN A 161 5.70 23.37 -19.16
CA GLN A 161 6.79 23.43 -18.19
C GLN A 161 6.91 22.12 -17.43
N PRO A 162 8.13 21.75 -17.00
CA PRO A 162 8.32 20.57 -16.16
C PRO A 162 7.65 20.74 -14.79
N VAL A 163 7.17 19.64 -14.23
CA VAL A 163 6.76 19.58 -12.83
C VAL A 163 7.99 19.57 -11.92
N LYS A 164 7.81 20.03 -10.67
CA LYS A 164 8.84 19.98 -9.63
C LYS A 164 8.39 19.07 -8.48
N ASN A 165 9.34 18.60 -7.69
CA ASN A 165 9.08 17.76 -6.54
C ASN A 165 8.22 16.51 -6.87
N GLY A 166 8.42 15.98 -8.08
CA GLY A 166 7.84 14.74 -8.57
C GLY A 166 8.70 13.50 -8.26
N PRO A 167 8.38 12.34 -8.86
CA PRO A 167 9.11 11.10 -8.62
C PRO A 167 10.63 11.21 -8.85
N ASN A 168 11.07 11.92 -9.89
CA ASN A 168 12.50 12.06 -10.18
C ASN A 168 13.25 12.84 -9.10
N THR A 169 12.60 13.75 -8.39
CA THR A 169 13.18 14.45 -7.23
C THR A 169 13.32 13.52 -6.01
N HIS A 170 12.54 12.45 -5.97
CA HIS A 170 12.46 11.50 -4.85
C HIS A 170 13.06 10.13 -5.16
N GLY A 171 14.17 10.13 -5.92
CA GLY A 171 15.03 8.97 -6.09
C GLY A 171 14.74 8.07 -7.30
N PHE A 172 13.78 8.42 -8.17
CA PHE A 172 13.53 7.66 -9.38
C PHE A 172 14.31 8.22 -10.57
N ASP A 173 15.10 7.36 -11.25
CA ASP A 173 15.85 7.73 -12.47
C ASP A 173 14.93 7.87 -13.66
N TYR A 174 13.91 7.01 -13.74
CA TYR A 174 12.86 7.04 -14.75
C TYR A 174 11.50 7.17 -14.10
N SER A 175 10.65 8.02 -14.66
CA SER A 175 9.26 8.12 -14.21
C SER A 175 8.30 8.22 -15.40
N PHE A 176 7.17 7.48 -15.30
CA PHE A 176 6.05 7.60 -16.22
C PHE A 176 4.74 7.39 -15.46
N GLY A 177 3.87 8.38 -15.47
CA GLY A 177 2.61 8.26 -14.75
C GLY A 177 1.78 9.53 -14.73
N PHE A 178 0.88 9.62 -13.77
CA PHE A 178 -0.01 10.76 -13.57
C PHE A 178 -0.14 11.11 -12.08
N CYS A 179 -0.47 12.38 -11.79
CA CYS A 179 -0.37 12.97 -10.45
C CYS A 179 -1.38 12.42 -9.45
N GLY A 180 -2.66 12.47 -9.80
CA GLY A 180 -3.76 12.16 -8.90
C GLY A 180 -4.23 10.72 -8.98
N SER A 181 -5.50 10.49 -8.64
CA SER A 181 -6.21 9.26 -8.93
C SER A 181 -6.82 9.32 -10.34
N LEU A 182 -7.13 8.16 -10.94
CA LEU A 182 -7.65 8.09 -12.31
C LEU A 182 -8.99 8.84 -12.48
N ASP A 183 -9.70 9.11 -11.40
CA ASP A 183 -10.94 9.91 -11.38
C ASP A 183 -10.69 11.41 -11.13
N MET A 184 -9.42 11.84 -10.97
CA MET A 184 -9.03 13.21 -10.63
C MET A 184 -8.20 13.86 -11.74
N PRO A 185 -8.64 15.04 -12.28
CA PRO A 185 -7.85 15.78 -13.25
C PRO A 185 -6.57 16.38 -12.61
N PRO A 186 -5.57 16.71 -13.42
CA PRO A 186 -5.52 16.66 -14.88
C PRO A 186 -5.24 15.24 -15.39
N TYR A 187 -5.81 14.88 -16.53
CA TYR A 187 -5.61 13.59 -17.20
C TYR A 187 -4.51 13.74 -18.26
N VAL A 188 -3.28 13.68 -17.78
CA VAL A 188 -2.06 13.93 -18.54
C VAL A 188 -0.99 12.97 -18.08
N TRP A 189 -0.32 12.31 -19.03
CA TRP A 189 0.89 11.58 -18.74
C TRP A 189 2.06 12.53 -18.51
N VAL A 190 2.86 12.23 -17.51
CA VAL A 190 4.13 12.90 -17.24
C VAL A 190 5.24 11.86 -17.32
N GLU A 191 6.22 12.10 -18.18
CA GLU A 191 7.41 11.25 -18.34
C GLU A 191 8.65 12.09 -18.01
N ASN A 192 9.40 11.66 -17.00
CA ASN A 192 10.60 12.38 -16.52
C ASN A 192 10.34 13.89 -16.31
N ASP A 193 9.35 14.18 -15.49
CA ASP A 193 8.91 15.54 -15.10
C ASP A 193 8.23 16.37 -16.21
N VAL A 194 8.12 15.88 -17.45
CA VAL A 194 7.52 16.62 -18.57
C VAL A 194 6.20 15.95 -19.00
N ALA A 195 5.16 16.75 -19.21
CA ALA A 195 3.92 16.26 -19.79
C ALA A 195 4.16 15.76 -21.23
N THR A 196 3.73 14.53 -21.51
CA THR A 196 3.92 13.94 -22.86
C THR A 196 3.17 14.70 -23.94
N MET A 197 2.01 15.27 -23.58
CA MET A 197 1.21 16.15 -24.42
C MET A 197 0.48 17.18 -23.57
N VAL A 198 0.44 18.42 -24.05
CA VAL A 198 -0.41 19.47 -23.46
C VAL A 198 -1.89 19.11 -23.65
N PRO A 199 -2.72 19.16 -22.60
CA PRO A 199 -4.14 18.86 -22.71
C PRO A 199 -4.87 19.89 -23.57
N VAL A 200 -5.64 19.42 -24.54
CA VAL A 200 -6.37 20.27 -25.50
C VAL A 200 -7.89 20.08 -25.43
N LYS A 201 -8.37 19.14 -24.62
CA LYS A 201 -9.79 18.84 -24.44
C LYS A 201 -10.18 18.79 -22.97
N ILE A 202 -11.45 18.95 -22.68
CA ILE A 202 -12.04 18.76 -21.36
C ILE A 202 -12.92 17.51 -21.42
N THR A 203 -12.67 16.54 -20.54
CA THR A 203 -13.47 15.33 -20.46
C THR A 203 -14.12 15.17 -19.10
N VAL A 204 -15.16 14.33 -19.05
CA VAL A 204 -15.86 13.95 -17.83
C VAL A 204 -16.39 12.53 -17.98
N GLY A 205 -16.30 11.73 -16.92
CA GLY A 205 -16.80 10.36 -16.90
C GLY A 205 -18.32 10.29 -16.85
N LYS A 206 -18.83 9.09 -17.14
CA LYS A 206 -20.25 8.75 -16.97
C LYS A 206 -20.59 8.70 -15.46
N ARG A 207 -21.84 8.39 -15.14
CA ARG A 207 -22.27 8.21 -13.73
C ARG A 207 -21.94 6.81 -13.22
N GLY A 208 -21.93 6.66 -11.90
CA GLY A 208 -21.71 5.37 -11.24
C GLY A 208 -20.24 4.93 -11.25
N GLN A 209 -20.01 3.67 -11.49
CA GLN A 209 -18.68 3.06 -11.45
C GLN A 209 -17.68 3.61 -12.49
N THR A 210 -18.17 4.21 -13.57
CA THR A 210 -17.36 4.79 -14.66
C THR A 210 -17.18 6.30 -14.55
N THR A 211 -17.36 6.86 -13.35
CA THR A 211 -17.28 8.31 -13.09
C THR A 211 -15.83 8.77 -12.96
N TRP A 212 -15.48 9.88 -13.63
CA TRP A 212 -14.35 10.74 -13.31
C TRP A 212 -14.76 12.21 -13.36
N ARG A 213 -14.01 13.05 -12.66
CA ARG A 213 -14.30 14.48 -12.56
C ARG A 213 -13.99 15.19 -13.88
N LYS A 214 -14.76 16.26 -14.17
CA LYS A 214 -14.50 17.10 -15.34
C LYS A 214 -13.10 17.76 -15.23
N GLY A 215 -12.29 17.64 -16.29
CA GLY A 215 -10.98 18.28 -16.31
C GLY A 215 -10.22 18.18 -17.61
N PRO A 216 -9.07 18.88 -17.67
CA PRO A 216 -8.16 18.86 -18.81
C PRO A 216 -7.67 17.45 -19.09
N THR A 217 -7.66 17.09 -20.38
CA THR A 217 -7.26 15.74 -20.84
C THR A 217 -6.41 15.89 -22.10
N SER A 218 -5.23 15.28 -22.10
CA SER A 218 -4.36 15.20 -23.29
C SER A 218 -4.88 14.15 -24.29
N ASN A 219 -4.46 14.27 -25.55
CA ASN A 219 -4.98 13.37 -26.59
C ASN A 219 -4.45 11.94 -26.47
N ASP A 220 -3.31 11.74 -25.85
CA ASP A 220 -2.68 10.45 -25.57
C ASP A 220 -3.16 9.79 -24.26
N PHE A 221 -4.04 10.47 -23.49
CA PHE A 221 -4.59 9.93 -22.26
C PHE A 221 -6.00 9.37 -22.51
N ASP A 222 -6.11 8.05 -22.55
CA ASP A 222 -7.38 7.32 -22.61
C ASP A 222 -7.55 6.52 -21.33
N HIS A 223 -8.59 6.84 -20.54
CA HIS A 223 -8.85 6.22 -19.23
C HIS A 223 -8.95 4.68 -19.28
N GLU A 224 -9.52 4.11 -20.35
CA GLU A 224 -9.63 2.66 -20.53
C GLU A 224 -8.27 2.01 -20.84
N GLN A 225 -7.36 2.76 -21.47
CA GLN A 225 -6.04 2.27 -21.87
C GLN A 225 -4.94 2.57 -20.84
N VAL A 226 -5.25 3.21 -19.71
CA VAL A 226 -4.24 3.56 -18.70
C VAL A 226 -3.56 2.33 -18.13
N LEU A 227 -4.32 1.30 -17.72
CA LEU A 227 -3.72 0.10 -17.15
C LEU A 227 -2.88 -0.70 -18.17
N PRO A 228 -3.35 -0.93 -19.43
CA PRO A 228 -2.53 -1.48 -20.50
C PRO A 228 -1.23 -0.71 -20.77
N GLU A 229 -1.26 0.64 -20.80
CA GLU A 229 -0.07 1.45 -21.08
C GLU A 229 0.96 1.34 -19.94
N ILE A 230 0.53 1.41 -18.68
CA ILE A 230 1.39 1.18 -17.51
C ILE A 230 2.06 -0.19 -17.60
N THR A 231 1.29 -1.23 -17.94
CA THR A 231 1.80 -2.60 -18.09
C THR A 231 2.85 -2.70 -19.18
N LYS A 232 2.55 -2.15 -20.35
CA LYS A 232 3.46 -2.11 -21.51
C LYS A 232 4.77 -1.37 -21.18
N ARG A 233 4.68 -0.21 -20.51
CA ARG A 233 5.86 0.57 -20.09
C ARG A 233 6.71 -0.21 -19.08
N THR A 234 6.08 -0.90 -18.13
CA THR A 234 6.80 -1.73 -17.15
C THR A 234 7.50 -2.91 -17.83
N VAL A 235 6.81 -3.64 -18.71
CA VAL A 235 7.42 -4.74 -19.48
C VAL A 235 8.61 -4.24 -20.30
N ARG A 236 8.45 -3.11 -20.99
CA ARG A 236 9.53 -2.48 -21.74
C ARG A 236 10.73 -2.12 -20.85
N TYR A 237 10.48 -1.52 -19.68
CA TYR A 237 11.55 -1.18 -18.73
C TYR A 237 12.30 -2.45 -18.26
N ILE A 238 11.58 -3.54 -17.99
CA ILE A 238 12.20 -4.84 -17.65
C ILE A 238 13.07 -5.33 -18.80
N ASP A 239 12.56 -5.34 -20.05
CA ASP A 239 13.30 -5.80 -21.23
C ASP A 239 14.59 -4.98 -21.43
N GLU A 240 14.56 -3.67 -21.24
CA GLU A 240 15.69 -2.75 -21.41
C GLU A 240 16.74 -2.86 -20.28
N ASN A 241 16.34 -3.27 -19.08
CA ASN A 241 17.22 -3.33 -17.90
C ASN A 241 17.64 -4.75 -17.49
N ALA A 242 17.06 -5.81 -18.09
CA ALA A 242 17.30 -7.19 -17.70
C ALA A 242 18.77 -7.64 -17.82
N ASN A 243 19.52 -7.05 -18.74
CA ASN A 243 20.92 -7.38 -19.03
C ASN A 243 21.91 -6.31 -18.55
N GLN A 244 21.45 -5.33 -17.74
CA GLN A 244 22.33 -4.33 -17.16
C GLN A 244 23.07 -4.91 -15.94
N ASP A 245 24.25 -4.37 -15.64
CA ASP A 245 25.05 -4.79 -14.48
C ASP A 245 24.38 -4.41 -13.15
N ASN A 246 23.71 -3.26 -13.11
CA ASN A 246 22.99 -2.80 -11.93
C ASN A 246 21.64 -3.50 -11.79
N PRO A 247 21.23 -3.91 -10.58
CA PRO A 247 19.86 -4.32 -10.33
C PRO A 247 18.90 -3.14 -10.51
N PHE A 248 17.62 -3.44 -10.73
CA PHE A 248 16.61 -2.39 -10.84
C PHE A 248 15.55 -2.48 -9.75
N PHE A 249 14.98 -1.33 -9.42
CA PHE A 249 13.75 -1.21 -8.63
C PHE A 249 12.65 -0.59 -9.47
N VAL A 250 11.51 -1.26 -9.56
CA VAL A 250 10.30 -0.72 -10.18
C VAL A 250 9.21 -0.57 -9.12
N TYR A 251 8.79 0.66 -8.84
CA TYR A 251 7.55 0.95 -8.14
C TYR A 251 6.43 1.09 -9.17
N MET A 252 5.52 0.10 -9.19
CA MET A 252 4.43 -0.03 -10.16
C MET A 252 3.06 0.12 -9.48
N PRO A 253 2.65 1.34 -9.11
CA PRO A 253 1.35 1.59 -8.52
C PRO A 253 0.26 1.69 -9.60
N LEU A 254 -0.63 0.71 -9.59
CA LEU A 254 -1.75 0.62 -10.53
C LEU A 254 -2.86 1.59 -10.16
N PRO A 255 -3.71 2.03 -11.11
CA PRO A 255 -4.95 2.74 -10.84
C PRO A 255 -6.17 1.81 -10.76
N ALA A 256 -5.98 0.51 -10.66
CA ALA A 256 -6.99 -0.53 -10.75
C ALA A 256 -6.98 -1.43 -9.50
N PRO A 257 -8.15 -1.91 -9.08
CA PRO A 257 -9.49 -1.76 -9.68
C PRO A 257 -10.30 -0.53 -9.20
N HIS A 258 -9.64 0.59 -8.88
CA HIS A 258 -10.24 1.86 -8.47
C HIS A 258 -11.14 2.48 -9.55
N THR A 259 -12.05 3.35 -9.13
CA THR A 259 -12.87 4.20 -10.01
C THR A 259 -12.00 5.18 -10.83
N PRO A 260 -12.30 5.42 -12.12
CA PRO A 260 -13.33 4.77 -12.93
C PRO A 260 -13.03 3.31 -13.21
N ILE A 261 -14.02 2.44 -12.96
CA ILE A 261 -13.89 1.00 -13.18
C ILE A 261 -14.11 0.74 -14.66
N LEU A 262 -13.00 0.54 -15.39
CA LEU A 262 -12.97 0.49 -16.85
C LEU A 262 -12.18 -0.74 -17.35
N PRO A 263 -12.70 -1.97 -17.13
CA PRO A 263 -12.09 -3.13 -17.77
C PRO A 263 -12.17 -3.00 -19.29
N THR A 264 -11.05 -3.27 -19.97
CA THR A 264 -11.03 -3.28 -21.44
C THR A 264 -11.98 -4.35 -21.99
N LYS A 265 -12.37 -4.18 -23.24
CA LYS A 265 -13.35 -5.06 -23.91
C LYS A 265 -13.03 -6.56 -23.78
N GLU A 266 -11.75 -6.90 -23.74
CA GLU A 266 -11.29 -8.30 -23.62
C GLU A 266 -11.64 -8.92 -22.26
N PHE A 267 -11.76 -8.11 -21.20
CA PHE A 267 -12.06 -8.57 -19.85
C PHE A 267 -13.53 -8.45 -19.47
N GLN A 268 -14.32 -7.64 -20.18
CA GLN A 268 -15.74 -7.42 -19.88
C GLN A 268 -16.51 -8.74 -19.86
N GLY A 269 -17.20 -8.98 -18.75
CA GLY A 269 -18.01 -10.19 -18.49
C GLY A 269 -17.20 -11.43 -18.10
N LYS A 270 -15.87 -11.37 -18.03
CA LYS A 270 -15.03 -12.54 -17.77
C LYS A 270 -15.06 -13.02 -16.32
N SER A 271 -15.34 -12.15 -15.37
CA SER A 271 -15.49 -12.55 -13.95
C SER A 271 -16.76 -13.36 -13.68
N GLY A 272 -17.76 -13.29 -14.55
CA GLY A 272 -19.07 -13.92 -14.35
C GLY A 272 -19.94 -13.25 -13.27
N LEU A 273 -19.48 -12.15 -12.66
CA LEU A 273 -20.20 -11.44 -11.59
C LEU A 273 -21.22 -10.42 -12.10
N GLU A 274 -21.32 -10.22 -13.43
CA GLU A 274 -22.14 -9.16 -14.04
C GLU A 274 -21.83 -7.76 -13.43
N ASN A 275 -20.62 -7.59 -12.95
CA ASN A 275 -20.13 -6.38 -12.30
C ASN A 275 -18.74 -6.05 -12.86
N PRO A 276 -18.52 -4.85 -13.43
CA PRO A 276 -17.26 -4.49 -14.05
C PRO A 276 -16.05 -4.46 -13.06
N TYR A 277 -16.31 -4.36 -11.76
CA TYR A 277 -15.25 -4.43 -10.76
C TYR A 277 -14.54 -5.80 -10.78
N GLY A 278 -15.30 -6.90 -10.82
CA GLY A 278 -14.70 -8.24 -10.91
C GLY A 278 -13.84 -8.43 -12.16
N ASP A 279 -14.30 -7.89 -13.29
CA ASP A 279 -13.56 -7.91 -14.55
C ASP A 279 -12.28 -7.07 -14.46
N PHE A 280 -12.32 -5.95 -13.72
CA PHE A 280 -11.16 -5.09 -13.53
C PHE A 280 -10.14 -5.70 -12.56
N VAL A 281 -10.58 -6.50 -11.57
CA VAL A 281 -9.69 -7.34 -10.74
C VAL A 281 -8.97 -8.38 -11.60
N LEU A 282 -9.64 -9.00 -12.59
CA LEU A 282 -8.99 -9.90 -13.55
C LEU A 282 -7.90 -9.20 -14.38
N MET A 283 -8.09 -7.90 -14.69
CA MET A 283 -7.02 -7.12 -15.34
C MET A 283 -5.84 -6.86 -14.41
N VAL A 284 -6.05 -6.67 -13.11
CA VAL A 284 -4.95 -6.58 -12.14
C VAL A 284 -4.16 -7.89 -12.10
N ASP A 285 -4.86 -9.02 -12.09
CA ASP A 285 -4.21 -10.34 -12.17
C ASP A 285 -3.43 -10.52 -13.48
N TRP A 286 -3.99 -10.08 -14.61
CA TRP A 286 -3.32 -10.08 -15.91
C TRP A 286 -2.02 -9.24 -15.88
N VAL A 287 -2.01 -8.06 -15.26
CA VAL A 287 -0.80 -7.24 -15.09
C VAL A 287 0.31 -8.03 -14.42
N VAL A 288 0.00 -8.73 -13.33
CA VAL A 288 0.97 -9.60 -12.64
C VAL A 288 1.49 -10.68 -13.58
N GLY A 289 0.61 -11.28 -14.40
CA GLY A 289 0.99 -12.25 -15.43
C GLY A 289 1.94 -11.69 -16.49
N GLU A 290 1.70 -10.47 -16.99
CA GLU A 290 2.58 -9.84 -17.98
C GLU A 290 3.96 -9.49 -17.39
N VAL A 291 4.02 -9.03 -16.15
CA VAL A 291 5.28 -8.78 -15.43
C VAL A 291 6.07 -10.09 -15.25
N THR A 292 5.43 -11.16 -14.77
CA THR A 292 6.11 -12.44 -14.56
C THR A 292 6.59 -13.06 -15.86
N LYS A 293 5.81 -12.99 -16.95
CA LYS A 293 6.23 -13.42 -18.30
C LYS A 293 7.44 -12.63 -18.82
N ALA A 294 7.49 -11.32 -18.56
CA ALA A 294 8.64 -10.51 -18.95
C ALA A 294 9.92 -10.95 -18.22
N LEU A 295 9.83 -11.26 -16.92
CA LEU A 295 10.95 -11.79 -16.15
C LEU A 295 11.40 -13.17 -16.64
N GLU A 296 10.47 -14.06 -16.96
CA GLU A 296 10.74 -15.38 -17.51
C GLU A 296 11.41 -15.30 -18.88
N LYS A 297 10.87 -14.48 -19.78
CA LYS A 297 11.41 -14.23 -21.13
C LYS A 297 12.87 -13.76 -21.08
N ASN A 298 13.21 -12.94 -20.09
CA ASN A 298 14.56 -12.39 -19.92
C ASN A 298 15.47 -13.24 -19.03
N GLY A 299 14.98 -14.37 -18.49
CA GLY A 299 15.78 -15.29 -17.66
C GLY A 299 16.19 -14.70 -16.31
N ILE A 300 15.44 -13.72 -15.76
CA ILE A 300 15.76 -13.03 -14.51
C ILE A 300 14.76 -13.28 -13.37
N SER A 301 13.86 -14.26 -13.52
CA SER A 301 12.87 -14.58 -12.48
C SER A 301 13.53 -14.96 -11.14
N GLU A 302 14.65 -15.68 -11.15
CA GLU A 302 15.40 -16.08 -9.96
C GLU A 302 16.27 -14.94 -9.38
N LYS A 303 16.39 -13.84 -10.12
CA LYS A 303 17.09 -12.61 -9.70
C LYS A 303 16.16 -11.49 -9.29
N THR A 304 14.83 -11.74 -9.22
CA THR A 304 13.85 -10.69 -9.01
C THR A 304 12.91 -11.02 -7.86
N LEU A 305 12.88 -10.15 -6.86
CA LEU A 305 11.87 -10.12 -5.81
C LEU A 305 10.64 -9.36 -6.31
N ILE A 306 9.46 -9.97 -6.24
CA ILE A 306 8.18 -9.34 -6.52
C ILE A 306 7.44 -9.17 -5.19
N VAL A 307 6.99 -7.95 -4.91
CA VAL A 307 6.03 -7.63 -3.84
C VAL A 307 4.71 -7.25 -4.48
N PHE A 308 3.62 -7.91 -4.08
CA PHE A 308 2.27 -7.58 -4.52
C PHE A 308 1.40 -7.24 -3.32
N THR A 309 0.69 -6.11 -3.37
CA THR A 309 -0.25 -5.67 -2.32
C THR A 309 -1.28 -4.67 -2.85
N SER A 310 -2.14 -4.15 -1.96
CA SER A 310 -3.09 -3.07 -2.22
C SER A 310 -2.82 -1.86 -1.32
N ASP A 311 -3.26 -0.67 -1.74
CA ASP A 311 -3.09 0.56 -0.96
C ASP A 311 -4.19 0.78 0.10
N ASN A 312 -5.30 0.09 0.02
CA ASN A 312 -6.38 0.01 1.01
C ASN A 312 -7.37 -1.09 0.62
N GLY A 313 -8.38 -1.31 1.43
CA GLY A 313 -9.47 -2.23 1.11
C GLY A 313 -10.36 -1.75 -0.04
N CYS A 314 -11.26 -2.61 -0.50
CA CYS A 314 -12.16 -2.35 -1.63
C CYS A 314 -13.09 -1.16 -1.36
N SER A 315 -13.29 -0.33 -2.38
CA SER A 315 -14.19 0.83 -2.33
C SER A 315 -15.67 0.43 -2.39
N PRO A 316 -16.57 1.13 -1.65
CA PRO A 316 -18.01 0.97 -1.81
C PRO A 316 -18.51 1.16 -3.25
N THR A 317 -17.75 1.89 -4.08
CA THR A 317 -18.08 2.10 -5.50
C THR A 317 -18.08 0.79 -6.32
N ALA A 318 -17.40 -0.26 -5.84
CA ALA A 318 -17.46 -1.61 -6.42
C ALA A 318 -18.86 -2.22 -6.39
N ASN A 319 -19.82 -1.63 -5.66
CA ASN A 319 -21.18 -2.12 -5.47
C ASN A 319 -21.23 -3.44 -4.66
N PHE A 320 -20.81 -3.37 -3.40
CA PHE A 320 -20.79 -4.52 -2.47
C PHE A 320 -22.11 -5.28 -2.42
N LYS A 321 -23.26 -4.56 -2.48
CA LYS A 321 -24.58 -5.23 -2.47
C LYS A 321 -24.74 -6.22 -3.63
N GLN A 322 -24.30 -5.83 -4.82
CA GLN A 322 -24.37 -6.71 -5.99
C GLN A 322 -23.36 -7.86 -5.87
N LEU A 323 -22.12 -7.56 -5.48
CA LEU A 323 -21.07 -8.56 -5.33
C LEU A 323 -21.42 -9.62 -4.28
N ILE A 324 -21.88 -9.20 -3.09
CA ILE A 324 -22.31 -10.09 -2.01
C ILE A 324 -23.53 -10.93 -2.47
N GLY A 325 -24.48 -10.31 -3.18
CA GLY A 325 -25.63 -11.02 -3.78
C GLY A 325 -25.24 -12.11 -4.78
N LYS A 326 -24.04 -12.01 -5.38
CA LYS A 326 -23.43 -13.03 -6.26
C LYS A 326 -22.49 -13.99 -5.48
N GLY A 327 -22.42 -13.87 -4.15
CA GLY A 327 -21.60 -14.72 -3.28
C GLY A 327 -20.13 -14.32 -3.23
N HIS A 328 -19.78 -13.09 -3.58
CA HIS A 328 -18.43 -12.55 -3.50
C HIS A 328 -18.36 -11.37 -2.54
N ASN A 329 -17.55 -11.47 -1.49
CA ASN A 329 -17.31 -10.38 -0.55
C ASN A 329 -15.87 -9.86 -0.68
N PRO A 330 -15.65 -8.65 -1.25
CA PRO A 330 -14.32 -8.06 -1.38
C PRO A 330 -13.58 -7.88 -0.05
N SER A 331 -14.31 -7.64 1.05
CA SER A 331 -13.73 -7.52 2.38
C SER A 331 -13.54 -8.87 3.10
N TYR A 332 -13.88 -10.00 2.48
CA TYR A 332 -13.86 -11.34 3.09
C TYR A 332 -14.76 -11.41 4.34
N VAL A 333 -14.20 -11.76 5.51
CA VAL A 333 -14.92 -11.78 6.80
C VAL A 333 -14.78 -10.46 7.57
N PHE A 334 -13.99 -9.52 7.06
CA PHE A 334 -13.66 -8.28 7.76
C PHE A 334 -14.76 -7.23 7.57
N ARG A 335 -15.05 -6.51 8.65
CA ARG A 335 -15.98 -5.37 8.62
C ARG A 335 -15.36 -4.18 7.91
N GLY A 336 -16.22 -3.38 7.26
CA GLY A 336 -15.84 -2.12 6.63
C GLY A 336 -15.31 -2.27 5.21
N THR A 337 -14.96 -1.13 4.65
CA THR A 337 -14.50 -0.94 3.27
C THR A 337 -13.43 0.13 3.25
N LYS A 338 -12.86 0.47 2.09
CA LYS A 338 -12.02 1.67 1.91
C LYS A 338 -12.57 2.84 2.75
N SER A 339 -11.71 3.63 3.32
CA SER A 339 -11.99 4.77 4.19
C SER A 339 -12.23 4.46 5.67
N ASP A 340 -12.69 3.26 5.99
CA ASP A 340 -13.10 2.91 7.35
C ASP A 340 -11.91 2.53 8.24
N ILE A 341 -12.08 2.73 9.55
CA ILE A 341 -11.08 2.32 10.54
C ILE A 341 -11.14 0.82 10.86
N PHE A 342 -12.18 0.12 10.38
CA PHE A 342 -12.34 -1.32 10.53
C PHE A 342 -11.39 -2.12 9.63
N GLU A 343 -11.19 -3.40 9.95
CA GLU A 343 -10.21 -4.29 9.26
C GLU A 343 -10.39 -4.29 7.73
N GLY A 344 -11.63 -4.31 7.20
CA GLY A 344 -11.90 -4.27 5.77
C GLY A 344 -11.45 -3.00 5.05
N GLY A 345 -11.12 -1.93 5.80
CA GLY A 345 -10.58 -0.69 5.23
C GLY A 345 -9.08 -0.72 4.97
N HIS A 346 -8.32 -1.49 5.77
CA HIS A 346 -6.86 -1.41 5.78
C HIS A 346 -6.14 -2.77 5.80
N ARG A 347 -6.84 -3.89 5.98
CA ARG A 347 -6.27 -5.22 5.85
C ARG A 347 -6.26 -5.64 4.39
N VAL A 348 -5.07 -5.95 3.87
CA VAL A 348 -4.83 -6.12 2.44
C VAL A 348 -4.07 -7.41 2.15
N PRO A 349 -4.17 -8.00 0.93
CA PRO A 349 -3.26 -9.05 0.52
C PRO A 349 -1.84 -8.49 0.46
N TYR A 350 -0.86 -9.25 0.94
CA TYR A 350 0.56 -8.91 0.85
C TYR A 350 1.37 -10.17 0.57
N ILE A 351 2.06 -10.20 -0.56
CA ILE A 351 2.84 -11.35 -1.02
C ILE A 351 4.25 -10.90 -1.33
N MET A 352 5.24 -11.63 -0.84
CA MET A 352 6.64 -11.52 -1.26
C MET A 352 7.04 -12.80 -1.96
N SER A 353 7.38 -12.73 -3.23
CA SER A 353 7.75 -13.89 -4.05
C SER A 353 9.10 -13.66 -4.73
N TRP A 354 10.04 -14.57 -4.46
CA TRP A 354 11.35 -14.57 -5.11
C TRP A 354 11.73 -16.00 -5.43
N LYS A 355 11.52 -16.37 -6.68
CA LYS A 355 11.68 -17.74 -7.18
C LYS A 355 13.04 -18.34 -6.80
N GLY A 356 13.01 -19.49 -6.12
CA GLY A 356 14.22 -20.20 -5.70
C GLY A 356 14.96 -19.61 -4.50
N ASN A 357 14.57 -18.43 -4.01
CA ASN A 357 15.21 -17.74 -2.88
C ASN A 357 14.29 -17.58 -1.66
N ILE A 358 12.99 -17.38 -1.83
CA ILE A 358 12.03 -17.37 -0.74
C ILE A 358 11.27 -18.70 -0.74
N ASP A 359 11.25 -19.38 0.42
CA ASP A 359 10.50 -20.63 0.59
C ASP A 359 9.00 -20.33 0.75
N PRO A 360 8.14 -21.05 0.02
CA PRO A 360 6.70 -20.83 0.07
C PRO A 360 6.13 -21.11 1.47
N LYS A 361 5.43 -20.13 2.05
CA LYS A 361 4.72 -20.29 3.32
C LYS A 361 3.64 -19.24 3.54
N LYS A 362 2.78 -19.49 4.51
CA LYS A 362 1.89 -18.48 5.08
C LYS A 362 2.50 -17.93 6.36
N SER A 363 2.43 -16.64 6.54
CA SER A 363 2.87 -15.94 7.75
C SER A 363 1.70 -15.13 8.32
N ASN A 364 1.48 -15.26 9.62
CA ASN A 364 0.55 -14.42 10.38
C ASN A 364 1.28 -13.31 11.16
N GLN A 365 2.53 -13.04 10.83
CA GLN A 365 3.26 -11.91 11.40
C GLN A 365 2.54 -10.62 11.04
N LEU A 366 2.36 -9.74 12.03
CA LEU A 366 1.81 -8.42 11.84
C LEU A 366 2.76 -7.59 10.97
N VAL A 367 2.27 -7.11 9.83
CA VAL A 367 3.03 -6.32 8.84
C VAL A 367 2.24 -5.07 8.48
N CYS A 368 2.94 -3.96 8.31
CA CYS A 368 2.42 -2.75 7.70
C CYS A 368 3.09 -2.52 6.33
N THR A 369 2.38 -1.95 5.38
CA THR A 369 2.99 -1.56 4.09
C THR A 369 4.12 -0.54 4.24
N THR A 370 4.16 0.24 5.34
CA THR A 370 5.32 1.09 5.70
C THR A 370 6.60 0.31 5.95
N ASP A 371 6.49 -0.98 6.25
CA ASP A 371 7.61 -1.86 6.60
C ASP A 371 8.48 -2.24 5.39
N PHE A 372 8.01 -1.90 4.18
CA PHE A 372 8.76 -2.15 2.96
C PHE A 372 10.14 -1.47 2.98
N PHE A 373 10.25 -0.24 3.48
CA PHE A 373 11.52 0.50 3.55
C PHE A 373 12.58 -0.28 4.37
N ALA A 374 12.27 -0.59 5.63
CA ALA A 374 13.21 -1.29 6.51
C ALA A 374 13.50 -2.73 6.01
N THR A 375 12.50 -3.40 5.41
CA THR A 375 12.68 -4.75 4.86
C THR A 375 13.64 -4.77 3.68
N VAL A 376 13.55 -3.77 2.79
CA VAL A 376 14.46 -3.65 1.65
C VAL A 376 15.86 -3.27 2.13
N ALA A 377 15.98 -2.32 3.06
CA ALA A 377 17.27 -1.95 3.65
C ALA A 377 17.98 -3.16 4.29
N ASP A 378 17.23 -3.96 5.07
CA ASP A 378 17.70 -5.18 5.70
C ASP A 378 18.14 -6.23 4.66
N LEU A 379 17.33 -6.42 3.60
CA LEU A 379 17.61 -7.36 2.52
C LEU A 379 18.93 -7.07 1.80
N ILE A 380 19.20 -5.80 1.52
CA ILE A 380 20.42 -5.40 0.78
C ILE A 380 21.60 -5.01 1.68
N GLY A 381 21.42 -5.08 3.02
CA GLY A 381 22.43 -4.68 3.99
C GLY A 381 22.73 -3.17 3.98
N ALA A 382 21.74 -2.33 3.63
CA ALA A 382 21.90 -0.89 3.60
C ALA A 382 21.63 -0.26 4.97
N GLU A 383 22.47 0.69 5.35
CA GLU A 383 22.28 1.52 6.53
C GLU A 383 21.57 2.82 6.17
N TYR A 384 20.82 3.39 7.12
CA TYR A 384 20.15 4.69 7.01
C TYR A 384 20.13 5.39 8.36
N SER A 385 19.98 6.71 8.34
CA SER A 385 20.05 7.52 9.58
C SER A 385 18.81 7.31 10.47
N ASP A 386 18.96 7.59 11.76
CA ASP A 386 17.91 7.35 12.79
C ASP A 386 16.61 8.16 12.58
N ASP A 387 16.65 9.19 11.73
CA ASP A 387 15.49 10.02 11.37
C ASP A 387 14.85 9.64 10.03
N VAL A 388 15.19 8.50 9.48
CA VAL A 388 14.63 7.92 8.25
C VAL A 388 13.84 6.66 8.60
N ALA A 389 12.71 6.47 7.94
CA ALA A 389 11.85 5.29 8.07
C ALA A 389 11.41 5.00 9.53
N GLU A 390 11.15 6.05 10.29
CA GLU A 390 10.88 6.03 11.73
C GLU A 390 9.64 5.23 12.17
N ASP A 391 8.85 4.73 11.22
CA ASP A 391 7.69 3.84 11.48
C ASP A 391 7.80 2.50 10.73
N SER A 392 8.99 2.15 10.25
CA SER A 392 9.22 0.97 9.43
C SER A 392 9.96 -0.11 10.23
N TYR A 393 9.46 -1.34 10.16
CA TYR A 393 10.05 -2.53 10.78
C TYR A 393 10.36 -3.56 9.70
N SER A 394 11.51 -4.22 9.77
CA SER A 394 11.79 -5.30 8.83
C SER A 394 10.90 -6.51 9.10
N HIS A 395 10.30 -7.05 8.06
CA HIS A 395 9.63 -8.35 8.10
C HIS A 395 10.39 -9.42 7.30
N LEU A 396 11.65 -9.15 6.99
CA LEU A 396 12.51 -10.08 6.27
C LEU A 396 12.62 -11.44 7.01
N GLY A 397 12.72 -11.42 8.34
CA GLY A 397 12.73 -12.61 9.18
C GLY A 397 11.46 -13.47 9.10
N ALA A 398 10.35 -12.96 8.57
CA ALA A 398 9.18 -13.76 8.24
C ALA A 398 9.38 -14.64 7.00
N THR A 399 10.42 -14.39 6.22
CA THR A 399 10.89 -15.24 5.13
C THR A 399 11.89 -16.27 5.66
N ASN A 400 12.66 -16.91 4.80
CA ASN A 400 13.78 -17.77 5.17
C ASN A 400 15.13 -17.03 5.21
N PHE A 401 15.12 -15.71 5.09
CA PHE A 401 16.28 -14.87 5.35
C PHE A 401 16.41 -14.57 6.86
N GLU A 402 17.64 -14.53 7.36
CA GLU A 402 17.91 -14.11 8.73
C GLU A 402 17.75 -12.59 8.83
N SER A 403 17.18 -12.14 9.94
CA SER A 403 17.09 -10.74 10.32
C SER A 403 17.21 -10.63 11.83
N ASN A 404 18.06 -9.72 12.27
CA ASN A 404 18.25 -9.38 13.69
C ASN A 404 17.46 -8.11 14.09
N LEU A 405 16.72 -7.52 13.16
CA LEU A 405 15.95 -6.32 13.43
C LEU A 405 14.66 -6.64 14.20
N PRO A 406 14.19 -5.70 15.04
CA PRO A 406 12.95 -5.87 15.77
C PRO A 406 11.76 -6.05 14.82
N VAL A 407 10.88 -7.01 15.14
CA VAL A 407 9.61 -7.18 14.41
C VAL A 407 8.53 -6.27 14.99
N ARG A 408 7.58 -5.88 14.16
CA ARG A 408 6.42 -5.07 14.54
C ARG A 408 5.57 -5.78 15.60
N GLN A 409 5.32 -5.12 16.72
CA GLN A 409 4.45 -5.61 17.80
C GLN A 409 3.10 -4.90 17.84
N SER A 410 3.03 -3.69 17.30
CA SER A 410 1.83 -2.86 17.28
C SER A 410 1.74 -2.06 15.98
N ILE A 411 0.53 -1.64 15.64
CA ILE A 411 0.27 -0.84 14.44
C ILE A 411 -0.75 0.25 14.73
N VAL A 412 -0.54 1.40 14.10
CA VAL A 412 -1.49 2.51 14.08
C VAL A 412 -2.18 2.54 12.73
N HIS A 413 -3.50 2.52 12.73
CA HIS A 413 -4.31 2.72 11.53
C HIS A 413 -4.96 4.11 11.57
N HIS A 414 -5.25 4.63 10.39
CA HIS A 414 -5.74 5.97 10.18
C HIS A 414 -6.85 5.96 9.13
N SER A 415 -8.05 6.43 9.49
CA SER A 415 -9.19 6.48 8.57
C SER A 415 -9.10 7.67 7.61
N VAL A 416 -10.04 7.75 6.65
CA VAL A 416 -10.14 8.91 5.74
C VAL A 416 -10.39 10.22 6.49
N ASN A 417 -11.12 10.18 7.62
CA ASN A 417 -11.40 11.36 8.45
C ASN A 417 -10.29 11.66 9.47
N GLY A 418 -9.18 10.92 9.42
CA GLY A 418 -8.07 11.13 10.32
C GLY A 418 -8.22 10.47 11.69
N GLU A 419 -9.24 9.62 11.86
CA GLU A 419 -9.46 8.89 13.11
C GLU A 419 -8.41 7.79 13.29
N PHE A 420 -8.06 7.53 14.55
CA PHE A 420 -7.00 6.59 14.90
C PHE A 420 -7.53 5.30 15.47
N SER A 421 -6.87 4.19 15.13
CA SER A 421 -6.88 2.97 15.93
C SER A 421 -5.46 2.52 16.27
N TYR A 422 -5.34 1.84 17.39
CA TYR A 422 -4.11 1.22 17.86
C TYR A 422 -4.35 -0.26 18.11
N ARG A 423 -3.55 -1.10 17.46
CA ARG A 423 -3.61 -2.55 17.62
C ARG A 423 -2.30 -3.09 18.17
N LYS A 424 -2.41 -3.99 19.15
CA LYS A 424 -1.28 -4.76 19.71
C LYS A 424 -1.76 -6.20 19.98
N GLY A 425 -1.08 -7.15 19.33
CA GLY A 425 -1.53 -8.54 19.32
C GLY A 425 -2.94 -8.69 18.73
N GLU A 426 -3.84 -9.35 19.44
CA GLU A 426 -5.23 -9.59 19.02
C GLU A 426 -6.20 -8.43 19.37
N TRP A 427 -5.77 -7.46 20.16
CA TRP A 427 -6.64 -6.37 20.61
C TRP A 427 -6.44 -5.10 19.78
N LYS A 428 -7.55 -4.50 19.39
CA LYS A 428 -7.61 -3.25 18.64
C LYS A 428 -8.53 -2.25 19.33
N ALA A 429 -7.96 -1.12 19.75
CA ALA A 429 -8.70 0.04 20.24
C ALA A 429 -8.88 1.07 19.12
N THR A 430 -10.10 1.56 18.95
CA THR A 430 -10.47 2.58 17.97
C THR A 430 -10.98 3.81 18.70
N PHE A 431 -10.39 4.97 18.41
CA PHE A 431 -10.63 6.24 19.15
C PHE A 431 -11.62 7.15 18.42
N CYS A 432 -12.67 6.56 17.88
CA CYS A 432 -13.81 7.27 17.30
C CYS A 432 -15.09 6.46 17.42
N PRO A 433 -16.26 7.08 17.33
CA PRO A 433 -17.52 6.37 17.17
C PRO A 433 -17.67 5.84 15.72
N GLY A 434 -18.39 4.74 15.55
CA GLY A 434 -18.75 4.20 14.23
C GLY A 434 -17.56 3.78 13.38
N SER A 435 -17.67 3.97 12.06
CA SER A 435 -16.68 3.49 11.09
C SER A 435 -15.44 4.39 10.97
N GLY A 436 -15.48 5.61 11.48
CA GLY A 436 -14.46 6.62 11.21
C GLY A 436 -14.33 7.01 9.73
N GLY A 437 -15.17 6.46 8.85
CA GLY A 437 -15.09 6.62 7.39
C GLY A 437 -16.45 6.74 6.72
N TRP A 438 -16.65 5.99 5.62
CA TRP A 438 -17.85 6.12 4.76
C TRP A 438 -18.96 5.12 5.06
N SER A 439 -18.66 4.01 5.72
CA SER A 439 -19.64 3.00 6.07
C SER A 439 -20.55 3.46 7.20
N PHE A 440 -21.70 2.83 7.31
CA PHE A 440 -22.64 3.08 8.41
C PHE A 440 -22.10 2.51 9.74
N PRO A 441 -22.27 3.21 10.87
CA PRO A 441 -22.71 4.61 10.98
C PRO A 441 -21.61 5.60 10.56
N ASN A 442 -22.00 6.67 9.90
CA ASN A 442 -21.12 7.64 9.26
C ASN A 442 -21.32 9.05 9.85
N ALA A 443 -20.23 9.70 10.25
CA ALA A 443 -20.26 10.99 10.95
C ALA A 443 -21.01 12.08 10.18
N SER A 444 -20.89 12.12 8.85
CA SER A 444 -21.50 13.16 8.02
C SER A 444 -22.99 12.95 7.74
N ARG A 445 -23.49 11.71 7.84
CA ARG A 445 -24.87 11.35 7.50
C ARG A 445 -25.72 10.99 8.71
N ASP A 446 -25.10 10.44 9.75
CA ASP A 446 -25.80 9.82 10.88
C ASP A 446 -25.46 10.54 12.21
N LYS A 447 -25.32 11.87 12.20
CA LYS A 447 -24.82 12.67 13.32
C LYS A 447 -25.50 12.35 14.66
N ALA A 448 -26.83 12.30 14.70
CA ALA A 448 -27.57 12.00 15.94
C ALA A 448 -27.26 10.60 16.49
N LEU A 449 -27.07 9.63 15.61
CA LEU A 449 -26.64 8.28 15.98
C LEU A 449 -25.21 8.28 16.51
N MET A 450 -24.30 8.98 15.83
CA MET A 450 -22.88 9.09 16.22
C MET A 450 -22.73 9.69 17.62
N ASP A 451 -23.57 10.67 17.98
CA ASP A 451 -23.56 11.27 19.32
C ASP A 451 -23.96 10.29 20.44
N SER A 452 -24.76 9.26 20.11
CA SER A 452 -25.20 8.21 21.03
C SER A 452 -24.26 7.01 21.13
N LEU A 453 -23.31 6.86 20.19
CA LEU A 453 -22.36 5.74 20.18
C LEU A 453 -21.20 5.95 21.18
N PRO A 454 -20.59 4.86 21.67
CA PRO A 454 -19.34 4.95 22.43
C PRO A 454 -18.26 5.68 21.61
N LYS A 455 -17.60 6.65 22.25
CA LYS A 455 -16.52 7.44 21.61
C LYS A 455 -15.25 6.62 21.39
N VAL A 456 -15.14 5.46 22.05
CA VAL A 456 -14.04 4.52 21.92
C VAL A 456 -14.62 3.11 21.74
N GLN A 457 -13.96 2.31 20.93
CA GLN A 457 -14.33 0.93 20.66
C GLN A 457 -13.14 0.01 20.95
N LEU A 458 -13.39 -1.20 21.41
CA LEU A 458 -12.36 -2.21 21.67
C LEU A 458 -12.81 -3.58 21.14
N TYR A 459 -12.00 -4.18 20.29
CA TYR A 459 -12.27 -5.48 19.69
C TYR A 459 -11.14 -6.46 19.92
N ASN A 460 -11.48 -7.73 20.16
CA ASN A 460 -10.52 -8.82 20.06
C ASN A 460 -10.62 -9.44 18.67
N ILE A 461 -9.81 -8.98 17.73
CA ILE A 461 -9.89 -9.39 16.32
C ILE A 461 -9.42 -10.82 16.06
N GLY A 462 -8.76 -11.48 17.03
CA GLY A 462 -8.43 -12.90 16.95
C GLY A 462 -9.66 -13.80 17.06
N HIS A 463 -10.70 -13.35 17.78
CA HIS A 463 -11.96 -14.06 17.98
C HIS A 463 -13.16 -13.41 17.29
N ASP A 464 -13.05 -12.12 16.96
CA ASP A 464 -14.07 -11.27 16.34
C ASP A 464 -13.48 -10.47 15.19
N ALA A 465 -13.14 -11.17 14.12
CA ALA A 465 -12.54 -10.57 12.92
C ALA A 465 -13.49 -9.57 12.22
N ALA A 466 -14.78 -9.68 12.47
CA ALA A 466 -15.82 -8.79 11.95
C ALA A 466 -16.07 -7.54 12.83
N GLU A 467 -15.36 -7.41 13.96
CA GLU A 467 -15.46 -6.24 14.85
C GLU A 467 -16.92 -5.92 15.24
N GLU A 468 -17.69 -6.96 15.61
CA GLU A 468 -19.11 -6.86 15.96
C GLU A 468 -19.34 -6.62 17.45
N ILE A 469 -18.44 -7.14 18.32
CA ILE A 469 -18.60 -7.17 19.76
C ILE A 469 -17.68 -6.13 20.42
N ASN A 470 -18.19 -4.92 20.65
CA ASN A 470 -17.43 -3.89 21.34
C ASN A 470 -17.28 -4.23 22.83
N GLN A 471 -16.05 -4.45 23.26
CA GLN A 471 -15.70 -4.88 24.61
C GLN A 471 -15.19 -3.75 25.52
N VAL A 472 -15.34 -2.49 25.12
CA VAL A 472 -14.83 -1.33 25.86
C VAL A 472 -15.29 -1.27 27.32
N ALA A 473 -16.54 -1.64 27.59
CA ALA A 473 -17.09 -1.67 28.95
C ALA A 473 -16.48 -2.76 29.86
N LYS A 474 -15.95 -3.84 29.24
CA LYS A 474 -15.38 -4.96 29.96
C LYS A 474 -13.90 -4.78 30.30
N TYR A 475 -13.17 -4.04 29.47
CA TYR A 475 -11.71 -3.87 29.59
C TYR A 475 -11.29 -2.40 29.49
N PRO A 476 -11.77 -1.51 30.39
CA PRO A 476 -11.44 -0.08 30.34
C PRO A 476 -9.95 0.22 30.59
N GLU A 477 -9.25 -0.65 31.34
CA GLU A 477 -7.83 -0.54 31.60
C GLU A 477 -7.00 -0.70 30.33
N LEU A 478 -7.40 -1.63 29.44
CA LEU A 478 -6.71 -1.87 28.18
C LEU A 478 -6.84 -0.66 27.22
N ILE A 479 -7.98 0.01 27.23
CA ILE A 479 -8.17 1.26 26.50
C ILE A 479 -7.19 2.34 26.99
N ASN A 480 -7.01 2.47 28.32
CA ASN A 480 -6.08 3.45 28.87
C ASN A 480 -4.62 3.13 28.53
N GLU A 481 -4.26 1.83 28.56
CA GLU A 481 -2.94 1.38 28.11
C GLU A 481 -2.70 1.77 26.65
N TYR A 482 -3.60 1.39 25.74
CA TYR A 482 -3.45 1.62 24.30
C TYR A 482 -3.51 3.10 23.92
N ARG A 483 -4.32 3.89 24.63
CA ARG A 483 -4.31 5.35 24.53
C ARG A 483 -2.94 5.93 24.84
N ASN A 484 -2.34 5.51 25.95
CA ASN A 484 -1.03 6.00 26.38
C ASN A 484 0.08 5.57 25.40
N GLU A 485 0.04 4.33 24.91
CA GLU A 485 0.98 3.85 23.91
C GLU A 485 0.83 4.62 22.58
N LEU A 486 -0.39 4.85 22.09
CA LEU A 486 -0.63 5.66 20.91
C LEU A 486 -0.14 7.10 21.07
N LEU A 487 -0.47 7.74 22.20
CA LEU A 487 0.00 9.11 22.50
C LEU A 487 1.54 9.16 22.57
N LYS A 488 2.16 8.11 23.10
CA LYS A 488 3.63 8.00 23.10
C LYS A 488 4.17 7.94 21.66
N VAL A 489 3.63 7.10 20.78
CA VAL A 489 4.02 7.01 19.36
C VAL A 489 3.86 8.35 18.65
N ILE A 490 2.80 9.09 18.95
CA ILE A 490 2.55 10.42 18.37
C ILE A 490 3.58 11.42 18.89
N ASN A 491 3.79 11.50 20.21
CA ASN A 491 4.66 12.48 20.86
C ASN A 491 6.15 12.19 20.66
N ASP A 492 6.54 10.93 20.48
CA ASP A 492 7.93 10.56 20.18
C ASP A 492 8.28 10.80 18.69
N GLY A 493 7.29 11.08 17.85
CA GLY A 493 7.49 11.31 16.41
C GLY A 493 7.89 10.06 15.64
N ARG A 494 7.82 8.87 16.27
CA ARG A 494 8.22 7.58 15.73
C ARG A 494 7.53 6.42 16.45
N SER A 495 7.45 5.27 15.80
CA SER A 495 7.00 4.02 16.43
C SER A 495 8.16 3.05 16.71
N THR A 496 9.29 3.18 16.00
CA THR A 496 10.51 2.40 16.22
C THR A 496 11.31 2.94 17.40
N GLN A 497 12.34 2.21 17.86
CA GLN A 497 13.30 2.72 18.83
C GLN A 497 14.20 3.79 18.21
N GLY A 498 14.61 4.78 19.00
CA GLY A 498 15.53 5.84 18.59
C GLY A 498 15.25 7.18 19.30
N ARG A 499 15.93 8.24 18.87
CA ARG A 499 15.70 9.60 19.38
C ARG A 499 14.30 10.11 19.00
N LYS A 500 13.73 10.98 19.84
CA LYS A 500 12.47 11.65 19.52
C LYS A 500 12.61 12.50 18.27
N LEU A 501 11.58 12.43 17.42
CA LEU A 501 11.45 13.23 16.22
C LEU A 501 10.18 14.10 16.30
N GLN A 502 10.06 15.01 15.35
CA GLN A 502 8.90 15.91 15.30
C GLN A 502 7.93 15.50 14.18
N ASN A 503 6.64 15.60 14.48
CA ASN A 503 5.61 15.61 13.44
C ASN A 503 5.61 16.99 12.75
N ASP A 504 5.15 17.06 11.52
CA ASP A 504 4.95 18.34 10.86
C ASP A 504 3.90 19.15 11.63
N ASN A 505 4.21 20.42 11.92
CA ASN A 505 3.31 21.29 12.65
C ASN A 505 2.02 21.56 11.86
N VAL A 506 0.90 21.29 12.50
CA VAL A 506 -0.45 21.69 12.06
C VAL A 506 -1.11 22.35 13.26
N ALA A 507 -1.64 23.55 13.06
CA ALA A 507 -2.16 24.37 14.15
C ALA A 507 -3.32 23.70 14.91
N ASP A 508 -4.18 22.97 14.17
CA ASP A 508 -5.35 22.28 14.74
C ASP A 508 -5.34 20.81 14.28
N TRP A 509 -5.14 19.91 15.23
CA TRP A 509 -5.23 18.47 14.99
C TRP A 509 -6.37 17.89 15.82
N GLU A 510 -7.59 18.09 15.31
CA GLU A 510 -8.85 17.78 15.97
C GLU A 510 -8.94 16.31 16.44
N GLN A 511 -8.42 15.36 15.65
CA GLN A 511 -8.49 13.93 15.97
C GLN A 511 -7.72 13.55 17.24
N LEU A 512 -6.76 14.37 17.69
CA LEU A 512 -6.08 14.15 18.97
C LEU A 512 -6.99 14.39 20.18
N GLU A 513 -8.02 15.22 20.03
CA GLU A 513 -9.02 15.44 21.09
C GLU A 513 -9.78 14.14 21.41
N HIS A 514 -10.08 13.33 20.38
CA HIS A 514 -10.74 12.04 20.54
C HIS A 514 -9.87 11.02 21.32
N ILE A 515 -8.54 11.12 21.17
CA ILE A 515 -7.60 10.26 21.88
C ILE A 515 -7.39 10.73 23.31
N SER A 516 -7.08 12.02 23.51
CA SER A 516 -6.69 12.59 24.80
C SER A 516 -7.86 12.86 25.73
N GLY A 517 -9.06 13.02 25.20
CA GLY A 517 -10.24 13.49 25.94
C GLY A 517 -10.19 14.96 26.33
N HIS A 518 -9.16 15.71 25.90
CA HIS A 518 -8.95 17.13 26.17
C HIS A 518 -8.42 17.83 24.91
N LYS A 519 -8.74 19.12 24.76
CA LYS A 519 -8.17 19.95 23.71
C LYS A 519 -6.65 20.03 23.85
N ILE A 520 -5.90 19.43 22.93
CA ILE A 520 -4.44 19.55 22.90
C ILE A 520 -4.13 20.87 22.20
N ILE A 521 -3.80 21.89 22.97
CA ILE A 521 -3.21 23.12 22.43
C ILE A 521 -1.75 22.76 22.10
N THR A 522 -1.42 22.62 20.83
CA THR A 522 -0.03 22.48 20.39
C THR A 522 0.69 23.79 20.70
N ILE A 523 1.43 23.82 21.80
CA ILE A 523 2.30 24.96 22.12
C ILE A 523 3.47 24.87 21.15
N THR A 524 3.49 25.77 20.18
CA THR A 524 4.66 26.03 19.33
C THR A 524 5.74 26.65 20.24
N MET A 525 6.79 25.92 20.57
CA MET A 525 8.05 26.47 21.08
C MET A 525 9.03 26.61 19.92
#